data_5fdedd2c590da983add6ab11595ebeff
#
_entry.id   5fdedd2c590da983add6ab11595ebeff
#
_cell.length_a   1.000
_cell.length_b   1.000
_cell.length_c   1.000
_cell.angle_alpha   90.00
_cell.angle_beta   90.00
_cell.angle_gamma   90.00
#
_symmetry.space_group_name_H-M   'P 1'
#
loop_
_entity.id
_entity.type
_entity.pdbx_description
1 polymer ?
#
loop_
_entity_poly.entity_id
_entity_poly.type
_entity_poly.pdbx_seq_one_letter_code
_entity_poly.pdbx_strand_id
1 'polypeptide(L)' 'MKTPEAILTQTVEQLEKMNETLGALRRELLPGQPRKFAILAESPLEEIRRLQIEAEQLTAAIVATVPA' A
#
# COMPACT_ATOMS: atom_id res chain seq x y z
N MET A 1 18.24 -13.79 7.56
CA MET A 1 16.85 -13.93 7.09
C MET A 1 15.98 -12.88 7.72
N LYS A 2 15.15 -12.22 6.92
CA LYS A 2 14.21 -11.23 7.48
C LYS A 2 13.05 -11.93 8.15
N THR A 3 12.68 -11.44 9.32
CA THR A 3 11.50 -11.94 10.03
C THR A 3 10.23 -11.44 9.33
N PRO A 4 9.09 -12.14 9.51
CA PRO A 4 7.81 -11.64 8.99
C PRO A 4 7.48 -10.23 9.47
N GLU A 5 7.85 -9.90 10.71
CA GLU A 5 7.62 -8.57 11.28
C GLU A 5 8.42 -7.50 10.56
N ALA A 6 9.70 -7.78 10.22
CA ALA A 6 10.52 -6.84 9.48
C ALA A 6 9.99 -6.63 8.06
N ILE A 7 9.55 -7.69 7.41
CA ILE A 7 8.95 -7.61 6.08
C ILE A 7 7.64 -6.82 6.13
N LEU A 8 6.82 -7.06 7.15
CA LEU A 8 5.58 -6.32 7.34
C LEU A 8 5.85 -4.81 7.51
N THR A 9 6.85 -4.45 8.30
CA THR A 9 7.24 -3.05 8.48
C THR A 9 7.58 -2.40 7.15
N GLN A 10 8.37 -3.07 6.31
CA GLN A 10 8.71 -2.57 4.98
C GLN A 10 7.48 -2.42 4.09
N THR A 11 6.58 -3.40 4.13
CA THR A 11 5.35 -3.38 3.34
C THR A 11 4.47 -2.21 3.73
N VAL A 12 4.31 -1.95 5.04
CA VAL A 12 3.52 -0.82 5.54
C VAL A 12 4.16 0.52 5.13
N GLU A 13 5.48 0.62 5.19
CA GLU A 13 6.17 1.83 4.75
C GLU A 13 5.93 2.11 3.27
N GLN A 14 5.95 1.07 2.43
CA GLN A 14 5.63 1.22 1.01
C GLN A 14 4.17 1.62 0.78
N LEU A 15 3.25 1.06 1.57
CA LEU A 15 1.83 1.47 1.53
C LEU A 15 1.67 2.95 1.85
N GLU A 16 2.36 3.43 2.87
CA GLU A 16 2.32 4.84 3.24
C GLU A 16 2.81 5.73 2.10
N LYS A 17 3.90 5.34 1.44
CA LYS A 17 4.45 6.08 0.29
C LYS A 17 3.47 6.10 -0.88
N MET A 18 2.84 4.98 -1.18
CA MET A 18 1.85 4.92 -2.26
C MET A 18 0.63 5.77 -1.96
N ASN A 19 0.19 5.77 -0.70
CA ASN A 19 -0.92 6.62 -0.28
C ASN A 19 -0.57 8.10 -0.39
N GLU A 20 0.66 8.49 -0.06
CA GLU A 20 1.14 9.86 -0.25
C GLU A 20 1.14 10.27 -1.71
N THR A 21 1.61 9.38 -2.59
CA THR A 21 1.62 9.59 -4.03
C THR A 21 0.19 9.82 -4.54
N LEU A 22 -0.73 8.96 -4.14
CA LEU A 22 -2.13 9.06 -4.53
C LEU A 22 -2.75 10.37 -4.02
N GLY A 23 -2.44 10.74 -2.78
CA GLY A 23 -2.90 12.00 -2.19
C GLY A 23 -2.39 13.22 -2.95
N ALA A 24 -1.12 13.19 -3.37
CA ALA A 24 -0.53 14.26 -4.17
C ALA A 24 -1.22 14.39 -5.54
N LEU A 25 -1.48 13.27 -6.20
CA LEU A 25 -2.21 13.26 -7.48
C LEU A 25 -3.60 13.85 -7.32
N ARG A 26 -4.29 13.51 -6.24
CA ARG A 26 -5.62 14.03 -5.97
C ARG A 26 -5.59 15.55 -5.80
N ARG A 27 -4.65 16.05 -5.03
CA ARG A 27 -4.52 17.49 -4.78
C ARG A 27 -4.19 18.27 -6.05
N GLU A 28 -3.33 17.70 -6.91
CA GLU A 28 -2.90 18.38 -8.13
C GLU A 28 -3.93 18.32 -9.25
N LEU A 29 -4.67 17.23 -9.36
CA LEU A 29 -5.50 16.96 -10.53
C LEU A 29 -6.99 17.07 -10.29
N LEU A 30 -7.45 17.01 -9.06
CA LEU A 30 -8.89 17.11 -8.76
C LEU A 30 -9.22 18.46 -8.12
N PRO A 31 -10.36 19.03 -8.44
CA PRO A 31 -11.42 18.49 -9.29
C PRO A 31 -11.25 18.79 -10.79
N GLY A 32 -10.23 19.51 -11.19
CA GLY A 32 -10.08 20.06 -12.52
C GLY A 32 -9.83 19.04 -13.64
N GLN A 33 -9.12 17.95 -13.38
CA GLN A 33 -8.70 16.99 -14.38
C GLN A 33 -9.00 15.55 -13.96
N PRO A 34 -10.29 15.17 -13.84
CA PRO A 34 -10.64 13.85 -13.32
C PRO A 34 -10.18 12.68 -14.21
N ARG A 35 -10.16 12.86 -15.52
CA ARG A 35 -9.69 11.82 -16.44
C ARG A 35 -8.20 11.53 -16.26
N LYS A 36 -7.42 12.59 -16.19
CA LYS A 36 -5.97 12.47 -15.98
C LYS A 36 -5.68 11.82 -14.64
N PHE A 37 -6.42 12.21 -13.61
CA PHE A 37 -6.31 11.59 -12.31
C PHE A 37 -6.58 10.08 -12.39
N ALA A 38 -7.67 9.67 -13.03
CA ALA A 38 -8.04 8.26 -13.15
C ALA A 38 -6.93 7.44 -13.83
N ILE A 39 -6.35 7.97 -14.90
CA ILE A 39 -5.28 7.29 -15.62
C ILE A 39 -4.01 7.16 -14.76
N LEU A 40 -3.60 8.25 -14.13
CA LEU A 40 -2.36 8.26 -13.34
C LEU A 40 -2.51 7.53 -12.01
N ALA A 41 -3.73 7.38 -11.50
CA ALA A 41 -3.98 6.69 -10.25
C ALA A 41 -4.02 5.16 -10.40
N GLU A 42 -4.13 4.62 -11.61
CA GLU A 42 -4.21 3.17 -11.83
C GLU A 42 -3.03 2.43 -11.21
N SER A 43 -1.81 2.87 -11.52
CA SER A 43 -0.61 2.21 -11.06
C SER A 43 -0.47 2.23 -9.53
N PRO A 44 -0.55 3.38 -8.85
CA PRO A 44 -0.48 3.38 -7.39
C PRO A 44 -1.64 2.63 -6.72
N LEU A 45 -2.84 2.62 -7.30
CA LEU A 45 -3.95 1.86 -6.74
C LEU A 45 -3.73 0.36 -6.83
N GLU A 46 -3.19 -0.12 -7.95
CA GLU A 46 -2.83 -1.54 -8.09
C GLU A 46 -1.75 -1.94 -7.09
N GLU A 47 -0.74 -1.10 -6.95
CA GLU A 47 0.35 -1.34 -6.00
C GLU A 47 -0.15 -1.36 -4.56
N ILE A 48 -1.04 -0.44 -4.20
CA ILE A 48 -1.65 -0.41 -2.87
C ILE A 48 -2.40 -1.71 -2.60
N ARG A 49 -3.18 -2.17 -3.57
CA ARG A 49 -3.95 -3.42 -3.43
C ARG A 49 -3.03 -4.61 -3.22
N ARG A 50 -1.97 -4.71 -4.02
CA ARG A 50 -1.00 -5.79 -3.90
C ARG A 50 -0.32 -5.78 -2.53
N LEU A 51 0.10 -4.61 -2.08
CA LEU A 51 0.76 -4.44 -0.78
C LEU A 51 -0.19 -4.74 0.38
N GLN A 52 -1.46 -4.40 0.25
CA GLN A 52 -2.47 -4.73 1.28
C GLN A 52 -2.64 -6.23 1.44
N ILE A 53 -2.70 -6.96 0.33
CA ILE A 53 -2.80 -8.42 0.36
C ILE A 53 -1.55 -9.01 1.03
N GLU A 54 -0.38 -8.52 0.65
CA GLU A 54 0.88 -8.96 1.23
C GLU A 54 0.92 -8.69 2.75
N ALA A 55 0.48 -7.51 3.17
CA ALA A 55 0.41 -7.15 4.59
C ALA A 55 -0.56 -8.06 5.37
N GLU A 56 -1.69 -8.40 4.77
CA GLU A 56 -2.65 -9.32 5.38
C GLU A 56 -2.05 -10.71 5.56
N GLN A 57 -1.34 -11.21 4.55
CA GLN A 57 -0.68 -12.51 4.61
C GLN A 57 0.41 -12.54 5.68
N LEU A 58 1.20 -11.48 5.76
CA LEU A 58 2.26 -11.36 6.76
C LEU A 58 1.69 -11.27 8.17
N THR A 59 0.61 -10.53 8.35
CA THR A 59 -0.08 -10.42 9.63
C THR A 59 -0.61 -11.77 10.08
N ALA A 60 -1.21 -12.54 9.17
CA ALA A 60 -1.69 -13.87 9.46
C ALA A 60 -0.54 -14.82 9.86
N ALA A 61 0.60 -14.72 9.19
CA ALA A 61 1.78 -15.51 9.52
C ALA A 61 2.32 -15.17 10.92
N ILE A 62 2.33 -13.89 11.27
CA ILE A 62 2.77 -13.45 12.60
C ILE A 62 1.84 -13.98 13.68
N VAL A 63 0.53 -13.88 13.49
CA VAL A 63 -0.47 -14.38 14.43
C VAL A 63 -0.32 -15.89 14.60
N ALA A 64 -0.05 -16.62 13.53
CA ALA A 64 0.11 -18.08 13.58
C ALA A 64 1.34 -18.51 14.39
N THR A 65 2.35 -17.64 14.53
CA THR A 65 3.58 -17.95 15.29
C THR A 65 3.51 -17.51 16.75
N VAL A 66 2.49 -16.77 17.15
CA VAL A 66 2.33 -16.33 18.55
C VAL A 66 1.76 -17.48 19.38
N PRO A 67 2.38 -17.82 20.52
CA PRO A 67 1.82 -18.86 21.40
C PRO A 67 0.44 -18.46 21.92
N ALA A 68 -0.44 -19.43 21.97
CA ALA A 68 -1.79 -19.22 22.48
C ALA A 68 -1.78 -18.94 23.99
#